data_f85c6dc5cae91fa5057f58e5dd2f6765
#
_entry.id   f85c6dc5cae91fa5057f58e5dd2f6765
#
_cell.length_a   1.000
_cell.length_b   1.000
_cell.length_c   1.000
_cell.angle_alpha   90.00
_cell.angle_beta   90.00
_cell.angle_gamma   90.00
#
_symmetry.space_group_name_H-M   'P 1'
#
loop_
_entity.id
_entity.type
_entity.pdbx_description
1 polymer ?
#
loop_
_entity_poly.entity_id
_entity_poly.type
_entity_poly.pdbx_seq_one_letter_code
_entity_poly.pdbx_strand_id
1 'polypeptide(L)'
;MILDDLELKGFRNYQEANLQFSPGVNVFLGANAQGKTNLLESIYFLGLARSHRTAKDKELIKWDEDFTRVKGLVRTSHNSYPLEISVSKTGKQAKMNHLDQNKLSHYIGNLNIILFAPEDLELVKGPPATRRRFIDIELGQMNPIYLHQVVEYQRILKQRNQYLKLSNQPKQFDQLYLEILTDQLAQAGSQVIYDRKQFSKDLEDLAQPIQANICLLYTSPSPRD
;
A
#
# COMPACT_ATOMS: atom_id res chain seq x y z
N MET A 1 8.57 2.13 15.80
CA MET A 1 7.27 1.43 15.65
C MET A 1 7.58 -0.05 15.52
N ILE A 2 6.96 -0.92 16.30
CA ILE A 2 7.23 -2.36 16.38
C ILE A 2 5.89 -3.08 16.45
N LEU A 3 5.76 -4.21 15.75
CA LEU A 3 4.65 -5.14 15.91
C LEU A 3 5.04 -6.14 17.01
N ASP A 4 4.33 -6.16 18.11
CA ASP A 4 4.64 -7.03 19.26
C ASP A 4 3.99 -8.40 19.14
N ASP A 5 2.76 -8.45 18.64
CA ASP A 5 2.03 -9.69 18.40
C ASP A 5 1.22 -9.66 17.09
N LEU A 6 0.78 -10.83 16.67
CA LEU A 6 -0.07 -11.02 15.50
C LEU A 6 -1.02 -12.19 15.72
N GLU A 7 -2.31 -11.91 15.61
CA GLU A 7 -3.37 -12.90 15.64
C GLU A 7 -3.99 -13.04 14.24
N LEU A 8 -4.05 -14.25 13.73
CA LEU A 8 -4.67 -14.59 12.46
C LEU A 8 -5.87 -15.48 12.71
N LYS A 9 -6.97 -15.23 12.00
CA LYS A 9 -8.14 -16.12 11.93
C LYS A 9 -8.64 -16.20 10.50
N GLY A 10 -8.76 -17.43 9.98
CA GLY A 10 -9.27 -17.70 8.64
C GLY A 10 -8.46 -17.02 7.52
N PHE A 11 -7.13 -16.83 7.67
CA PHE A 11 -6.28 -16.12 6.72
C PHE A 11 -5.50 -17.09 5.83
N ARG A 12 -5.78 -17.10 4.54
CA ARG A 12 -5.11 -17.95 3.56
C ARG A 12 -5.17 -19.44 3.99
N ASN A 13 -4.04 -20.03 4.36
CA ASN A 13 -3.96 -21.40 4.87
C ASN A 13 -4.06 -21.51 6.40
N TYR A 14 -4.03 -20.39 7.12
CA TYR A 14 -4.13 -20.37 8.57
C TYR A 14 -5.59 -20.44 9.04
N GLN A 15 -5.93 -21.43 9.86
CA GLN A 15 -7.19 -21.46 10.60
C GLN A 15 -7.15 -20.44 11.72
N GLU A 16 -6.17 -20.61 12.61
CA GLU A 16 -5.81 -19.69 13.67
C GLU A 16 -4.29 -19.71 13.84
N ALA A 17 -3.72 -18.56 14.15
CA ALA A 17 -2.32 -18.45 14.56
C ALA A 17 -2.16 -17.26 15.49
N ASN A 18 -1.34 -17.46 16.53
CA ASN A 18 -0.96 -16.41 17.47
C ASN A 18 0.57 -16.39 17.55
N LEU A 19 1.16 -15.25 17.22
CA LEU A 19 2.61 -15.07 17.20
C LEU A 19 3.00 -13.90 18.09
N GLN A 20 4.14 -14.01 18.73
CA GLN A 20 4.81 -12.92 19.43
C GLN A 20 6.14 -12.64 18.74
N PHE A 21 6.45 -11.37 18.54
CA PHE A 21 7.68 -10.95 17.90
C PHE A 21 8.68 -10.40 18.90
N SER A 22 9.93 -10.78 18.71
CA SER A 22 11.04 -10.17 19.44
C SER A 22 11.43 -8.84 18.78
N PRO A 23 11.92 -7.86 19.54
CA PRO A 23 12.57 -6.69 18.95
C PRO A 23 13.73 -7.12 18.05
N GLY A 24 13.83 -6.53 16.84
CA GLY A 24 14.89 -6.85 15.88
C GLY A 24 14.50 -7.95 14.90
N VAL A 25 15.41 -8.88 14.63
CA VAL A 25 15.24 -9.89 13.57
C VAL A 25 14.40 -11.06 14.06
N ASN A 26 13.33 -11.37 13.31
CA ASN A 26 12.51 -12.56 13.48
C ASN A 26 12.62 -13.43 12.23
N VAL A 27 13.00 -14.70 12.39
CA VAL A 27 13.26 -15.62 11.26
C VAL A 27 12.21 -16.73 11.24
N PHE A 28 11.53 -16.88 10.11
CA PHE A 28 10.53 -17.94 9.89
C PHE A 28 11.11 -19.06 9.04
N LEU A 29 11.31 -20.22 9.65
CA LEU A 29 11.86 -21.42 9.00
C LEU A 29 10.76 -22.46 8.79
N GLY A 30 10.89 -23.26 7.75
CA GLY A 30 9.98 -24.36 7.44
C GLY A 30 10.03 -24.77 5.97
N ALA A 31 9.42 -25.88 5.63
CA ALA A 31 9.31 -26.38 4.26
C ALA A 31 8.49 -25.44 3.36
N ASN A 32 8.60 -25.59 2.04
CA ASN A 32 7.81 -24.83 1.09
C ASN A 32 6.31 -25.12 1.27
N ALA A 33 5.47 -24.17 0.91
CA ALA A 33 4.01 -24.22 1.03
C ALA A 33 3.44 -24.27 2.48
N GLN A 34 4.26 -24.13 3.53
CA GLN A 34 3.80 -24.11 4.92
C GLN A 34 3.18 -22.78 5.36
N GLY A 35 3.16 -21.75 4.51
CA GLY A 35 2.49 -20.48 4.82
C GLY A 35 3.42 -19.33 5.21
N LYS A 36 4.76 -19.49 5.19
CA LYS A 36 5.70 -18.41 5.55
C LYS A 36 5.41 -17.09 4.81
N THR A 37 5.19 -17.16 3.50
CA THR A 37 4.83 -16.00 2.68
C THR A 37 3.45 -15.44 3.05
N ASN A 38 2.49 -16.32 3.41
CA ASN A 38 1.17 -15.88 3.82
C ASN A 38 1.22 -15.15 5.17
N LEU A 39 2.17 -15.52 6.04
CA LEU A 39 2.42 -14.80 7.29
C LEU A 39 2.95 -13.39 7.01
N LEU A 40 3.95 -13.23 6.15
CA LEU A 40 4.45 -11.91 5.74
C LEU A 40 3.35 -11.09 5.04
N GLU A 41 2.54 -11.74 4.20
CA GLU A 41 1.37 -11.11 3.57
C GLU A 41 0.36 -10.60 4.60
N SER A 42 0.14 -11.31 5.71
CA SER A 42 -0.77 -10.88 6.76
C SER A 42 -0.28 -9.65 7.50
N ILE A 43 1.02 -9.54 7.77
CA ILE A 43 1.64 -8.34 8.35
C ILE A 43 1.47 -7.15 7.38
N TYR A 44 1.79 -7.35 6.11
CA TYR A 44 1.60 -6.33 5.08
C TYR A 44 0.14 -5.90 4.96
N PHE A 45 -0.78 -6.87 5.02
CA PHE A 45 -2.22 -6.60 5.00
C PHE A 45 -2.67 -5.81 6.24
N LEU A 46 -2.13 -6.12 7.41
CA LEU A 46 -2.43 -5.39 8.65
C LEU A 46 -2.04 -3.91 8.54
N GLY A 47 -0.87 -3.57 7.99
CA GLY A 47 -0.44 -2.16 7.92
C GLY A 47 -1.06 -1.36 6.79
N LEU A 48 -1.26 -1.99 5.63
CA LEU A 48 -1.65 -1.29 4.40
C LEU A 48 -3.08 -1.55 3.94
N ALA A 49 -3.83 -2.38 4.67
CA ALA A 49 -5.19 -2.79 4.33
C ALA A 49 -5.32 -3.35 2.90
N ARG A 50 -4.25 -3.95 2.38
CA ARG A 50 -4.18 -4.52 1.02
C ARG A 50 -3.17 -5.65 0.95
N SER A 51 -3.40 -6.62 0.09
CA SER A 51 -2.38 -7.62 -0.25
C SER A 51 -1.39 -7.07 -1.29
N HIS A 52 -0.13 -7.52 -1.21
CA HIS A 52 0.86 -7.30 -2.27
C HIS A 52 0.69 -8.28 -3.44
N ARG A 53 0.02 -9.42 -3.22
CA ARG A 53 -0.11 -10.52 -4.19
C ARG A 53 -1.42 -10.51 -4.96
N THR A 54 -2.50 -9.99 -4.38
CA THR A 54 -3.82 -9.97 -5.01
C THR A 54 -4.53 -8.64 -4.80
N ALA A 55 -5.32 -8.25 -5.80
CA ALA A 55 -6.22 -7.10 -5.68
C ALA A 55 -7.59 -7.47 -5.10
N LYS A 56 -7.88 -8.77 -4.94
CA LYS A 56 -9.18 -9.28 -4.48
C LYS A 56 -9.08 -9.71 -3.02
N ASP A 57 -9.55 -8.87 -2.12
CA ASP A 57 -9.50 -9.14 -0.68
C ASP A 57 -10.15 -10.47 -0.28
N LYS A 58 -11.18 -10.92 -1.01
CA LYS A 58 -11.84 -12.20 -0.76
C LYS A 58 -10.92 -13.42 -0.90
N GLU A 59 -9.85 -13.31 -1.69
CA GLU A 59 -8.86 -14.38 -1.82
C GLU A 59 -7.98 -14.55 -0.58
N LEU A 60 -8.05 -13.62 0.39
CA LEU A 60 -7.38 -13.72 1.67
C LEU A 60 -8.14 -14.63 2.65
N ILE A 61 -9.44 -14.82 2.43
CA ILE A 61 -10.28 -15.68 3.27
C ILE A 61 -9.89 -17.12 3.00
N LYS A 62 -9.67 -17.87 4.08
CA LYS A 62 -9.42 -19.31 3.99
C LYS A 62 -10.62 -20.02 3.36
N TRP A 63 -10.35 -21.07 2.60
CA TRP A 63 -11.40 -21.94 2.03
C TRP A 63 -12.29 -22.47 3.16
N ASP A 64 -13.60 -22.51 2.92
CA ASP A 64 -14.64 -22.92 3.86
C ASP A 64 -14.87 -21.97 5.05
N GLU A 65 -14.27 -20.77 5.03
CA GLU A 65 -14.52 -19.73 6.02
C GLU A 65 -15.36 -18.58 5.42
N ASP A 66 -16.13 -17.90 6.26
CA ASP A 66 -16.94 -16.74 5.86
C ASP A 66 -16.21 -15.42 5.96
N PHE A 67 -15.15 -15.36 6.73
CA PHE A 67 -14.35 -14.15 6.97
C PHE A 67 -12.91 -14.49 7.33
N THR A 68 -12.07 -13.48 7.21
CA THR A 68 -10.72 -13.47 7.77
C THR A 68 -10.53 -12.27 8.66
N ARG A 69 -9.70 -12.43 9.70
CA ARG A 69 -9.29 -11.36 10.60
C ARG A 69 -7.80 -11.43 10.86
N VAL A 70 -7.16 -10.28 10.75
CA VAL A 70 -5.76 -10.07 11.14
C VAL A 70 -5.76 -8.97 12.19
N LYS A 71 -5.17 -9.24 13.35
CA LYS A 71 -5.03 -8.30 14.46
C LYS A 71 -3.60 -8.33 14.95
N GLY A 72 -3.07 -7.19 15.41
CA GLY A 72 -1.74 -7.10 16.00
C GLY A 72 -1.63 -5.91 16.91
N LEU A 73 -0.77 -6.02 17.92
CA LEU A 73 -0.43 -4.94 18.83
C LEU A 73 0.78 -4.17 18.30
N VAL A 74 0.56 -2.91 17.98
CA VAL A 74 1.61 -2.00 17.54
C VAL A 74 2.10 -1.16 18.70
N ARG A 75 3.41 -1.17 18.94
CA ARG A 75 4.07 -0.36 19.92
C ARG A 75 4.91 0.74 19.27
N THR A 76 4.70 1.96 19.71
CA THR A 76 5.51 3.14 19.36
C THR A 76 6.38 3.55 20.55
N SER A 77 7.15 4.61 20.41
CA SER A 77 7.91 5.21 21.53
C SER A 77 7.03 5.73 22.68
N HIS A 78 5.75 6.01 22.41
CA HIS A 78 4.86 6.67 23.36
C HIS A 78 3.68 5.81 23.79
N ASN A 79 3.14 4.99 22.86
CA ASN A 79 1.91 4.24 23.08
C ASN A 79 1.96 2.85 22.47
N SER A 80 1.07 1.98 22.97
CA SER A 80 0.74 0.70 22.31
C SER A 80 -0.75 0.66 22.02
N TYR A 81 -1.12 0.20 20.82
CA TYR A 81 -2.51 0.09 20.41
C TYR A 81 -2.72 -1.08 19.46
N PRO A 82 -3.88 -1.76 19.55
CA PRO A 82 -4.22 -2.80 18.61
C PRO A 82 -4.67 -2.21 17.28
N LEU A 83 -4.18 -2.82 16.21
CA LEU A 83 -4.71 -2.71 14.85
C LEU A 83 -5.46 -3.98 14.50
N GLU A 84 -6.58 -3.85 13.83
CA GLU A 84 -7.36 -4.99 13.35
C GLU A 84 -7.89 -4.70 11.96
N ILE A 85 -7.85 -5.70 11.10
CA ILE A 85 -8.49 -5.66 9.81
C ILE A 85 -9.21 -6.97 9.56
N SER A 86 -10.43 -6.90 9.08
CA SER A 86 -11.24 -8.07 8.72
C SER A 86 -11.82 -7.92 7.33
N VAL A 87 -11.98 -9.05 6.66
CA VAL A 87 -12.64 -9.15 5.35
C VAL A 87 -13.70 -10.23 5.44
N SER A 88 -14.88 -9.90 4.95
CA SER A 88 -16.01 -10.82 4.84
C SER A 88 -16.67 -10.70 3.46
N LYS A 89 -17.72 -11.46 3.24
CA LYS A 89 -18.57 -11.34 2.04
C LYS A 89 -19.17 -9.95 1.87
N THR A 90 -19.43 -9.25 2.98
CA THR A 90 -20.04 -7.91 3.00
C THR A 90 -19.04 -6.77 2.81
N GLY A 91 -17.74 -7.03 2.97
CA GLY A 91 -16.69 -6.03 2.75
C GLY A 91 -15.54 -6.13 3.72
N LYS A 92 -14.74 -5.08 3.72
CA LYS A 92 -13.56 -4.91 4.56
C LYS A 92 -13.83 -3.88 5.66
N GLN A 93 -13.41 -4.20 6.87
CA GLN A 93 -13.47 -3.36 8.05
C GLN A 93 -12.08 -3.20 8.65
N ALA A 94 -11.73 -1.98 9.10
CA ALA A 94 -10.48 -1.71 9.79
C ALA A 94 -10.77 -1.03 11.13
N LYS A 95 -10.05 -1.42 12.18
CA LYS A 95 -10.15 -0.84 13.52
C LYS A 95 -8.77 -0.44 14.03
N MET A 96 -8.73 0.69 14.69
CA MET A 96 -7.58 1.17 15.45
C MET A 96 -8.02 1.42 16.88
N ASN A 97 -7.31 0.86 17.84
CA ASN A 97 -7.66 0.95 19.26
C ASN A 97 -9.14 0.59 19.51
N HIS A 98 -9.61 -0.50 18.90
CA HIS A 98 -11.00 -1.01 18.95
C HIS A 98 -12.06 -0.11 18.30
N LEU A 99 -11.69 1.04 17.73
CA LEU A 99 -12.60 1.97 17.06
C LEU A 99 -12.60 1.74 15.55
N ASP A 100 -13.79 1.60 14.98
CA ASP A 100 -13.99 1.44 13.54
C ASP A 100 -13.46 2.65 12.76
N GLN A 101 -12.73 2.41 11.70
CA GLN A 101 -12.22 3.43 10.81
C GLN A 101 -13.11 3.54 9.57
N ASN A 102 -13.85 4.63 9.45
CA ASN A 102 -14.75 4.89 8.31
C ASN A 102 -14.01 5.05 6.99
N LYS A 103 -12.74 5.46 7.03
CA LYS A 103 -11.88 5.62 5.85
C LYS A 103 -10.56 4.90 6.09
N LEU A 104 -10.14 4.07 5.14
CA LEU A 104 -8.85 3.38 5.20
C LEU A 104 -7.66 4.36 5.23
N SER A 105 -7.82 5.58 4.70
CA SER A 105 -6.78 6.61 4.80
C SER A 105 -6.48 7.06 6.23
N HIS A 106 -7.38 6.84 7.19
CA HIS A 106 -7.13 7.11 8.61
C HIS A 106 -6.46 5.91 9.31
N TYR A 107 -6.55 4.74 8.71
CA TYR A 107 -5.94 3.51 9.21
C TYR A 107 -4.49 3.35 8.74
N ILE A 108 -4.22 3.66 7.46
CA ILE A 108 -2.88 3.56 6.87
C ILE A 108 -1.94 4.57 7.54
N GLY A 109 -0.69 4.15 7.79
CA GLY A 109 0.33 4.96 8.48
C GLY A 109 0.43 4.69 9.98
N ASN A 110 -0.49 3.90 10.57
CA ASN A 110 -0.39 3.48 11.97
C ASN A 110 0.56 2.27 12.17
N LEU A 111 0.94 1.60 11.10
CA LEU A 111 2.01 0.61 11.05
C LEU A 111 2.70 0.76 9.68
N ASN A 112 3.87 1.37 9.65
CA ASN A 112 4.64 1.53 8.42
C ASN A 112 5.39 0.22 8.13
N ILE A 113 5.23 -0.28 6.92
CA ILE A 113 5.80 -1.55 6.47
C ILE A 113 6.54 -1.35 5.17
N ILE A 114 7.77 -1.82 5.13
CA ILE A 114 8.53 -1.98 3.90
C ILE A 114 8.62 -3.48 3.63
N LEU A 115 8.10 -3.91 2.51
CA LEU A 115 8.20 -5.29 2.04
C LEU A 115 9.22 -5.33 0.91
N PHE A 116 10.12 -6.29 0.97
CA PHE A 116 10.98 -6.66 -0.15
C PHE A 116 10.66 -8.10 -0.57
N ALA A 117 10.28 -8.28 -1.81
CA ALA A 117 9.91 -9.55 -2.40
C ALA A 117 10.55 -9.70 -3.80
N PRO A 118 10.70 -10.91 -4.33
CA PRO A 118 11.27 -11.10 -5.68
C PRO A 118 10.51 -10.35 -6.78
N GLU A 119 9.21 -10.10 -6.58
CA GLU A 119 8.35 -9.34 -7.48
C GLU A 119 8.74 -7.86 -7.58
N ASP A 120 9.48 -7.33 -6.60
CA ASP A 120 9.92 -5.92 -6.60
C ASP A 120 11.00 -5.63 -7.66
N LEU A 121 11.58 -6.66 -8.27
CA LEU A 121 12.38 -6.50 -9.48
C LEU A 121 11.60 -5.85 -10.62
N GLU A 122 10.28 -5.90 -10.61
CA GLU A 122 9.41 -5.17 -11.51
C GLU A 122 9.48 -3.64 -11.36
N LEU A 123 10.02 -3.12 -10.26
CA LEU A 123 10.31 -1.69 -10.10
C LEU A 123 11.32 -1.22 -11.16
N VAL A 124 12.28 -2.08 -11.50
CA VAL A 124 13.31 -1.79 -12.51
C VAL A 124 12.84 -2.17 -13.91
N LYS A 125 12.26 -3.37 -14.08
CA LYS A 125 11.92 -3.94 -15.39
C LYS A 125 10.52 -3.58 -15.86
N GLY A 126 9.62 -3.29 -14.96
CA GLY A 126 8.20 -3.08 -15.22
C GLY A 126 7.85 -1.68 -15.73
N PRO A 127 6.59 -1.46 -16.06
CA PRO A 127 6.10 -0.20 -16.62
C PRO A 127 6.18 0.94 -15.57
N PRO A 128 6.16 2.21 -16.03
CA PRO A 128 6.17 3.38 -15.13
C PRO A 128 5.04 3.41 -14.09
N ALA A 129 3.94 2.72 -14.36
CA ALA A 129 2.83 2.60 -13.41
C ALA A 129 3.23 1.85 -12.12
N THR A 130 4.11 0.84 -12.22
CA THR A 130 4.63 0.10 -11.07
C THR A 130 5.44 1.01 -10.16
N ARG A 131 6.33 1.84 -10.73
CA ARG A 131 7.12 2.81 -9.96
C ARG A 131 6.26 3.86 -9.27
N ARG A 132 5.27 4.43 -9.99
CA ARG A 132 4.31 5.37 -9.39
C ARG A 132 3.54 4.74 -8.24
N ARG A 133 3.08 3.49 -8.42
CA ARG A 133 2.36 2.76 -7.38
C ARG A 133 3.23 2.51 -6.15
N PHE A 134 4.50 2.17 -6.33
CA PHE A 134 5.46 2.03 -5.23
C PHE A 134 5.57 3.34 -4.44
N ILE A 135 5.86 4.47 -5.13
CA ILE A 135 5.95 5.78 -4.48
C ILE A 135 4.65 6.12 -3.73
N ASP A 136 3.48 5.86 -4.34
CA ASP A 136 2.19 6.15 -3.72
C ASP A 136 1.94 5.32 -2.44
N ILE A 137 2.44 4.09 -2.40
CA ILE A 137 2.34 3.22 -1.22
C ILE A 137 3.26 3.74 -0.13
N GLU A 138 4.54 3.96 -0.45
CA GLU A 138 5.53 4.34 0.56
C GLU A 138 5.26 5.74 1.11
N LEU A 139 5.07 6.72 0.23
CA LEU A 139 4.77 8.08 0.64
C LEU A 139 3.41 8.19 1.34
N GLY A 140 2.42 7.40 0.91
CA GLY A 140 1.10 7.37 1.52
C GLY A 140 1.08 6.85 2.95
N GLN A 141 2.01 5.96 3.33
CA GLN A 141 2.18 5.52 4.72
C GLN A 141 2.78 6.61 5.60
N MET A 142 3.66 7.43 5.04
CA MET A 142 4.40 8.47 5.77
C MET A 142 3.61 9.78 5.86
N ASN A 143 2.80 10.08 4.87
CA ASN A 143 2.10 11.35 4.73
C ASN A 143 0.59 11.16 4.47
N PRO A 144 -0.26 11.31 5.51
CA PRO A 144 -1.71 11.19 5.37
C PRO A 144 -2.33 12.24 4.42
N ILE A 145 -1.72 13.42 4.31
CA ILE A 145 -2.17 14.49 3.39
C ILE A 145 -1.96 14.02 1.95
N TYR A 146 -0.78 13.50 1.65
CA TYR A 146 -0.49 12.92 0.33
C TYR A 146 -1.44 11.78 -0.01
N LEU A 147 -1.68 10.86 0.93
CA LEU A 147 -2.59 9.75 0.72
C LEU A 147 -4.00 10.25 0.36
N HIS A 148 -4.49 11.28 1.05
CA HIS A 148 -5.78 11.90 0.73
C HIS A 148 -5.78 12.51 -0.68
N GLN A 149 -4.71 13.21 -1.06
CA GLN A 149 -4.57 13.85 -2.38
C GLN A 149 -4.55 12.81 -3.52
N VAL A 150 -3.83 11.71 -3.35
CA VAL A 150 -3.80 10.61 -4.34
C VAL A 150 -5.18 9.97 -4.50
N VAL A 151 -5.89 9.73 -3.41
CA VAL A 151 -7.25 9.17 -3.45
C VAL A 151 -8.20 10.12 -4.20
N GLU A 152 -8.13 11.42 -3.92
CA GLU A 152 -8.95 12.43 -4.57
C GLU A 152 -8.60 12.57 -6.06
N TYR A 153 -7.30 12.64 -6.39
CA TYR A 153 -6.84 12.62 -7.78
C TYR A 153 -7.40 11.42 -8.57
N GLN A 154 -7.31 10.22 -7.99
CA GLN A 154 -7.80 9.01 -8.65
C GLN A 154 -9.33 9.02 -8.81
N ARG A 155 -10.06 9.57 -7.83
CA ARG A 155 -11.51 9.74 -7.89
C ARG A 155 -11.91 10.64 -9.06
N ILE A 156 -11.29 11.83 -9.16
CA ILE A 156 -11.55 12.80 -10.23
C ILE A 156 -11.16 12.21 -11.59
N LEU A 157 -10.00 11.58 -11.69
CA LEU A 157 -9.54 10.92 -12.92
C LEU A 157 -10.54 9.86 -13.41
N LYS A 158 -11.03 9.02 -12.50
CA LYS A 158 -12.03 8.01 -12.82
C LYS A 158 -13.33 8.64 -13.31
N GLN A 159 -13.81 9.68 -12.64
CA GLN A 159 -15.03 10.41 -12.98
C GLN A 159 -14.89 11.05 -14.37
N ARG A 160 -13.78 11.77 -14.62
CA ARG A 160 -13.50 12.37 -15.92
C ARG A 160 -13.42 11.33 -17.04
N ASN A 161 -12.75 10.22 -16.81
CA ASN A 161 -12.62 9.14 -17.82
C ASN A 161 -13.98 8.45 -18.09
N GLN A 162 -14.82 8.29 -17.10
CA GLN A 162 -16.19 7.80 -17.28
C GLN A 162 -17.03 8.78 -18.09
N TYR A 163 -16.95 10.07 -17.78
CA TYR A 163 -17.65 11.11 -18.51
C TYR A 163 -17.23 11.14 -19.99
N LEU A 164 -15.93 11.07 -20.29
CA LEU A 164 -15.43 11.02 -21.66
C LEU A 164 -15.91 9.78 -22.45
N LYS A 165 -16.09 8.64 -21.79
CA LYS A 165 -16.65 7.44 -22.43
C LYS A 165 -18.15 7.62 -22.79
N LEU A 166 -18.89 8.35 -21.98
CA LEU A 166 -20.31 8.64 -22.22
C LEU A 166 -20.51 9.73 -23.30
N SER A 167 -19.51 10.60 -23.51
CA SER A 167 -19.56 11.72 -24.48
C SER A 167 -19.64 11.29 -25.94
N ASN A 168 -19.48 10.00 -26.25
CA ASN A 168 -19.75 9.46 -27.60
C ASN A 168 -21.25 9.55 -27.99
N GLN A 169 -22.14 9.99 -27.06
CA GLN A 169 -23.54 10.28 -27.37
C GLN A 169 -23.75 11.80 -27.42
N PRO A 170 -23.96 12.42 -28.61
CA PRO A 170 -23.93 13.88 -28.79
C PRO A 170 -24.92 14.68 -27.98
N LYS A 171 -25.99 14.05 -27.44
CA LYS A 171 -27.07 14.73 -26.73
C LYS A 171 -26.77 14.97 -25.21
N GLN A 172 -25.67 14.48 -24.67
CA GLN A 172 -25.36 14.56 -23.23
C GLN A 172 -23.98 15.16 -22.92
N PHE A 173 -23.31 15.73 -23.90
CA PHE A 173 -21.99 16.31 -23.71
C PHE A 173 -22.10 17.75 -23.20
N ASP A 174 -21.65 17.99 -21.99
CA ASP A 174 -21.49 19.31 -21.40
C ASP A 174 -20.01 19.68 -21.33
N GLN A 175 -19.62 20.63 -22.19
CA GLN A 175 -18.24 21.11 -22.27
C GLN A 175 -17.78 21.75 -20.96
N LEU A 176 -18.64 22.56 -20.31
CA LEU A 176 -18.31 23.22 -19.04
C LEU A 176 -18.02 22.22 -17.92
N TYR A 177 -18.82 21.14 -17.85
CA TYR A 177 -18.59 20.10 -16.86
C TYR A 177 -17.24 19.38 -17.08
N LEU A 178 -16.85 19.11 -18.33
CA LEU A 178 -15.55 18.53 -18.65
C LEU A 178 -14.40 19.47 -18.29
N GLU A 179 -14.55 20.78 -18.52
CA GLU A 179 -13.56 21.79 -18.13
C GLU A 179 -13.38 21.82 -16.61
N ILE A 180 -14.47 21.85 -15.84
CA ILE A 180 -14.40 21.80 -14.36
C ILE A 180 -13.68 20.55 -13.88
N LEU A 181 -13.99 19.36 -14.43
CA LEU A 181 -13.31 18.12 -14.06
C LEU A 181 -11.82 18.15 -14.44
N THR A 182 -11.49 18.80 -15.55
CA THR A 182 -10.10 18.92 -16.02
C THR A 182 -9.29 19.85 -15.11
N ASP A 183 -9.87 20.98 -14.70
CA ASP A 183 -9.23 21.92 -13.79
C ASP A 183 -9.02 21.30 -12.40
N GLN A 184 -10.02 20.60 -11.87
CA GLN A 184 -9.89 19.86 -10.61
C GLN A 184 -8.81 18.79 -10.70
N LEU A 185 -8.74 18.05 -11.82
CA LEU A 185 -7.72 17.04 -12.06
C LEU A 185 -6.32 17.65 -12.15
N ALA A 186 -6.18 18.78 -12.83
CA ALA A 186 -4.90 19.49 -12.94
C ALA A 186 -4.42 19.98 -11.58
N GLN A 187 -5.31 20.56 -10.77
CA GLN A 187 -4.99 21.02 -9.43
C GLN A 187 -4.54 19.87 -8.50
N ALA A 188 -5.34 18.80 -8.43
CA ALA A 188 -4.99 17.63 -7.61
C ALA A 188 -3.72 16.92 -8.14
N GLY A 189 -3.58 16.83 -9.46
CA GLY A 189 -2.44 16.17 -10.11
C GLY A 189 -1.12 16.92 -9.94
N SER A 190 -1.13 18.25 -9.96
CA SER A 190 0.07 19.07 -9.77
C SER A 190 0.71 18.84 -8.41
N GLN A 191 -0.10 18.75 -7.34
CA GLN A 191 0.40 18.48 -6.00
C GLN A 191 0.96 17.06 -5.88
N VAL A 192 0.25 16.05 -6.42
CA VAL A 192 0.74 14.66 -6.43
C VAL A 192 2.07 14.54 -7.18
N ILE A 193 2.24 15.24 -8.31
CA ILE A 193 3.49 15.24 -9.08
C ILE A 193 4.62 15.92 -8.28
N TYR A 194 4.35 17.04 -7.63
CA TYR A 194 5.32 17.75 -6.81
C TYR A 194 5.83 16.84 -5.68
N ASP A 195 4.92 16.24 -4.91
CA ASP A 195 5.28 15.39 -3.77
C ASP A 195 6.05 14.13 -4.20
N ARG A 196 5.65 13.50 -5.33
CA ARG A 196 6.40 12.37 -5.90
C ARG A 196 7.82 12.77 -6.32
N LYS A 197 7.98 13.94 -6.94
CA LYS A 197 9.29 14.45 -7.35
C LYS A 197 10.19 14.70 -6.14
N GLN A 198 9.65 15.30 -5.09
CA GLN A 198 10.41 15.56 -3.86
C GLN A 198 10.82 14.24 -3.20
N PHE A 199 9.87 13.29 -3.02
CA PHE A 199 10.16 11.97 -2.46
C PHE A 199 11.22 11.21 -3.26
N SER A 200 11.13 11.25 -4.60
CA SER A 200 12.12 10.59 -5.46
C SER A 200 13.52 11.17 -5.27
N LYS A 201 13.63 12.49 -5.12
CA LYS A 201 14.89 13.15 -4.84
C LYS A 201 15.46 12.77 -3.47
N ASP A 202 14.63 12.80 -2.43
CA ASP A 202 15.04 12.43 -1.08
C ASP A 202 15.49 10.94 -1.03
N LEU A 203 14.80 10.08 -1.77
CA LEU A 203 15.18 8.67 -1.90
C LEU A 203 16.50 8.49 -2.64
N GLU A 204 16.74 9.25 -3.70
CA GLU A 204 18.00 9.25 -4.46
C GLU A 204 19.16 9.67 -3.57
N ASP A 205 19.01 10.78 -2.82
CA ASP A 205 20.04 11.30 -1.91
C ASP A 205 20.40 10.26 -0.82
N LEU A 206 19.44 9.47 -0.35
CA LEU A 206 19.67 8.39 0.62
C LEU A 206 20.26 7.13 -0.03
N ALA A 207 19.91 6.82 -1.27
CA ALA A 207 20.35 5.60 -1.96
C ALA A 207 21.76 5.72 -2.53
N GLN A 208 22.19 6.90 -2.99
CA GLN A 208 23.49 7.11 -3.60
C GLN A 208 24.68 6.63 -2.74
N PRO A 209 24.80 6.99 -1.44
CA PRO A 209 25.91 6.52 -0.62
C PRO A 209 25.88 5.01 -0.39
N ILE A 210 24.68 4.41 -0.31
CA ILE A 210 24.53 2.95 -0.18
C ILE A 210 24.99 2.26 -1.46
N GLN A 211 24.57 2.78 -2.62
CA GLN A 211 24.98 2.27 -3.92
C GLN A 211 26.50 2.37 -4.13
N ALA A 212 27.09 3.50 -3.76
CA ALA A 212 28.55 3.70 -3.85
C ALA A 212 29.33 2.67 -3.01
N ASN A 213 28.80 2.28 -1.84
CA ASN A 213 29.41 1.26 -1.00
C ASN A 213 29.29 -0.17 -1.56
N ILE A 214 28.21 -0.44 -2.31
CA ILE A 214 27.96 -1.75 -2.93
C ILE A 214 28.72 -1.88 -4.26
N CYS A 215 28.73 -0.81 -5.06
CA CYS A 215 29.29 -0.77 -6.41
C CYS A 215 30.59 0.04 -6.42
N LEU A 216 31.71 -0.57 -6.06
CA LEU A 216 33.05 0.04 -6.14
C LEU A 216 33.50 0.34 -7.58
N LEU A 217 32.70 0.08 -8.62
CA LEU A 217 33.13 0.01 -10.02
C LEU A 217 32.49 1.01 -10.97
N TYR A 218 31.59 1.93 -10.54
CA TYR A 218 30.92 2.81 -11.50
C TYR A 218 31.22 4.29 -11.27
N THR A 219 32.20 4.77 -12.02
CA THR A 219 32.53 6.19 -12.19
C THR A 219 32.15 6.74 -13.57
N SER A 220 31.48 5.98 -14.43
CA SER A 220 31.06 6.48 -15.76
C SER A 220 29.55 6.50 -15.91
N PRO A 221 28.96 7.61 -16.42
CA PRO A 221 27.54 7.65 -16.75
C PRO A 221 27.19 6.62 -17.84
N SER A 222 26.02 6.02 -17.70
CA SER A 222 25.51 5.10 -18.71
C SER A 222 25.33 5.84 -20.06
N PRO A 223 25.73 5.24 -21.20
CA PRO A 223 25.54 5.86 -22.52
C PRO A 223 24.06 5.97 -22.95
N ARG A 224 23.11 5.73 -22.07
CA ARG A 224 21.65 5.73 -22.36
C ARG A 224 20.85 6.77 -21.58
N ASP A 225 21.52 7.68 -20.88
CA ASP A 225 20.88 8.82 -20.23
C ASP A 225 20.82 10.04 -21.14
#